data_bf03fc80bc920b32a268116e20080929
#
_entry.id   bf03fc80bc920b32a268116e20080929
#
_cell.length_a   1.000
_cell.length_b   1.000
_cell.length_c   1.000
_cell.angle_alpha   90.00
_cell.angle_beta   90.00
_cell.angle_gamma   90.00
#
_symmetry.space_group_name_H-M   'P 1'
#
loop_
_entity.id
_entity.type
_entity.pdbx_description
1 polymer ?
#
loop_
_entity_poly.entity_id
_entity_poly.type
_entity_poly.pdbx_seq_one_letter_code
_entity_poly.pdbx_strand_id
1 'polypeptide(L)'
;MYSCICSNGLEAYLGNYIVPLLVECANMVLAQQVLNKLVNPNEYSWGSLLSGFVQCGHLHEALNVYALIKEKGAYFSCHVVVSLLQACSWLKDVQRGRELYMEIIFKGYENDLPIYNSLIFMYSKCCLLTEANSIFVRVPIQDVVSWTTLIAGYVDNGLYMIALECFEEMKEVGVSPNTITFSC
;
A
#
# COMPACT_ATOMS: atom_id res chain seq x y z
N MET A 1 -16.36 -25.71 -12.26
CA MET A 1 -14.99 -25.97 -11.79
C MET A 1 -14.88 -25.80 -10.27
N TYR A 2 -15.35 -24.67 -9.69
CA TYR A 2 -15.31 -24.42 -8.25
C TYR A 2 -16.10 -25.46 -7.42
N SER A 3 -17.29 -25.88 -7.87
CA SER A 3 -18.10 -26.89 -7.15
C SER A 3 -17.47 -28.30 -7.12
N CYS A 4 -16.62 -28.65 -8.09
CA CYS A 4 -15.87 -29.88 -8.09
C CYS A 4 -14.68 -29.91 -7.13
N ILE A 5 -14.09 -28.73 -6.85
CA ILE A 5 -12.95 -28.59 -5.92
C ILE A 5 -13.44 -28.74 -4.50
N CYS A 6 -14.64 -28.21 -4.18
CA CYS A 6 -15.28 -28.30 -2.86
C CYS A 6 -15.53 -29.73 -2.39
N SER A 7 -15.76 -30.65 -3.30
CA SER A 7 -16.10 -32.05 -2.96
C SER A 7 -14.91 -32.94 -2.57
N ASN A 8 -13.66 -32.49 -2.76
CA ASN A 8 -12.47 -33.33 -2.64
C ASN A 8 -11.44 -32.94 -1.56
N GLY A 9 -11.76 -32.00 -0.66
CA GLY A 9 -10.80 -31.53 0.34
C GLY A 9 -9.58 -30.78 -0.24
N LEU A 10 -9.54 -30.59 -1.55
CA LEU A 10 -8.52 -29.82 -2.28
C LEU A 10 -8.70 -28.30 -2.16
N GLU A 11 -9.81 -27.86 -1.54
CA GLU A 11 -10.13 -26.43 -1.33
C GLU A 11 -9.02 -25.67 -0.59
N ALA A 12 -8.47 -26.29 0.46
CA ALA A 12 -7.44 -25.65 1.25
C ALA A 12 -6.13 -25.47 0.48
N TYR A 13 -5.87 -26.33 -0.52
CA TYR A 13 -4.62 -26.29 -1.28
C TYR A 13 -4.72 -25.42 -2.53
N LEU A 14 -5.82 -25.52 -3.28
CA LEU A 14 -6.01 -24.79 -4.54
C LEU A 14 -6.63 -23.40 -4.33
N GLY A 15 -7.36 -23.18 -3.25
CA GLY A 15 -8.02 -21.90 -2.99
C GLY A 15 -7.06 -20.72 -2.93
N ASN A 16 -5.87 -20.92 -2.36
CA ASN A 16 -4.82 -19.91 -2.32
C ASN A 16 -4.28 -19.51 -3.71
N TYR A 17 -4.41 -20.36 -4.72
CA TYR A 17 -4.06 -20.05 -6.10
C TYR A 17 -5.24 -19.47 -6.89
N ILE A 18 -6.46 -19.84 -6.51
CA ILE A 18 -7.68 -19.39 -7.19
C ILE A 18 -7.97 -17.92 -6.86
N VAL A 19 -7.72 -17.47 -5.62
CA VAL A 19 -7.99 -16.09 -5.22
C VAL A 19 -7.24 -15.08 -6.10
N PRO A 20 -5.91 -15.16 -6.30
CA PRO A 20 -5.20 -14.27 -7.22
C PRO A 20 -5.74 -14.29 -8.65
N LEU A 21 -6.04 -15.47 -9.19
CA LEU A 21 -6.60 -15.61 -10.54
C LEU A 21 -7.96 -14.93 -10.68
N LEU A 22 -8.81 -15.02 -9.65
CA LEU A 22 -10.11 -14.34 -9.65
C LEU A 22 -9.93 -12.80 -9.56
N VAL A 23 -8.92 -12.34 -8.83
CA VAL A 23 -8.56 -10.92 -8.78
C VAL A 23 -8.09 -10.44 -10.16
N GLU A 24 -7.22 -11.17 -10.85
CA GLU A 24 -6.78 -10.87 -12.21
C GLU A 24 -7.95 -10.82 -13.21
N CYS A 25 -8.96 -11.67 -13.00
CA CYS A 25 -10.21 -11.63 -13.77
C CYS A 25 -11.21 -10.54 -13.30
N ALA A 26 -10.80 -9.63 -12.41
CA ALA A 26 -11.63 -8.59 -11.81
C ALA A 26 -12.90 -9.10 -11.11
N ASN A 27 -12.94 -10.38 -10.72
CA ASN A 27 -14.07 -10.98 -10.01
C ASN A 27 -13.86 -10.94 -8.50
N MET A 28 -13.88 -9.71 -7.93
CA MET A 28 -13.57 -9.45 -6.53
C MET A 28 -14.55 -10.13 -5.57
N VAL A 29 -15.83 -10.18 -5.94
CA VAL A 29 -16.88 -10.80 -5.10
C VAL A 29 -16.60 -12.29 -4.91
N LEU A 30 -16.31 -13.01 -6.01
CA LEU A 30 -16.00 -14.44 -5.93
C LEU A 30 -14.66 -14.68 -5.24
N ALA A 31 -13.65 -13.85 -5.50
CA ALA A 31 -12.34 -13.93 -4.82
C ALA A 31 -12.51 -13.85 -3.29
N GLN A 32 -13.31 -12.88 -2.80
CA GLN A 32 -13.59 -12.74 -1.37
C GLN A 32 -14.39 -13.93 -0.80
N GLN A 33 -15.39 -14.42 -1.55
CA GLN A 33 -16.16 -15.61 -1.12
C GLN A 33 -15.28 -16.85 -0.99
N VAL A 34 -14.35 -17.03 -1.92
CA VAL A 34 -13.37 -18.15 -1.87
C VAL A 34 -12.46 -17.97 -0.66
N LEU A 35 -11.87 -16.79 -0.50
CA LEU A 35 -10.96 -16.51 0.62
C LEU A 35 -11.62 -16.75 1.98
N ASN A 36 -12.88 -16.31 2.16
CA ASN A 36 -13.63 -16.48 3.41
C ASN A 36 -13.88 -17.96 3.75
N LYS A 37 -13.93 -18.85 2.75
CA LYS A 37 -14.11 -20.29 2.94
C LYS A 37 -12.79 -21.03 3.21
N LEU A 38 -11.64 -20.39 2.95
CA LEU A 38 -10.35 -21.03 3.22
C LEU A 38 -10.11 -21.14 4.73
N VAL A 39 -9.70 -22.33 5.14
CA VAL A 39 -9.34 -22.58 6.55
C VAL A 39 -8.06 -21.80 6.92
N ASN A 40 -7.06 -21.81 6.03
CA ASN A 40 -5.79 -21.14 6.22
C ASN A 40 -5.41 -20.35 4.95
N PRO A 41 -5.97 -19.17 4.74
CA PRO A 41 -5.53 -18.30 3.66
C PRO A 41 -4.07 -17.89 3.88
N ASN A 42 -3.24 -18.01 2.83
CA ASN A 42 -1.87 -17.58 2.90
C ASN A 42 -1.74 -16.06 2.65
N GLU A 43 -0.56 -15.53 2.93
CA GLU A 43 -0.23 -14.12 2.75
C GLU A 43 -0.48 -13.64 1.32
N TYR A 44 -0.15 -14.47 0.32
CA TYR A 44 -0.32 -14.13 -1.10
C TYR A 44 -1.79 -13.95 -1.48
N SER A 45 -2.70 -14.79 -0.97
CA SER A 45 -4.15 -14.68 -1.19
C SER A 45 -4.73 -13.42 -0.56
N TRP A 46 -4.33 -13.12 0.68
CA TRP A 46 -4.72 -11.88 1.35
C TRP A 46 -4.24 -10.64 0.60
N GLY A 47 -2.94 -10.64 0.25
CA GLY A 47 -2.31 -9.52 -0.45
C GLY A 47 -2.94 -9.28 -1.83
N SER A 48 -3.18 -10.34 -2.60
CA SER A 48 -3.82 -10.22 -3.91
C SER A 48 -5.23 -9.63 -3.83
N LEU A 49 -6.06 -10.13 -2.90
CA LEU A 49 -7.42 -9.62 -2.74
C LEU A 49 -7.42 -8.14 -2.32
N LEU A 50 -6.57 -7.79 -1.37
CA LEU A 50 -6.47 -6.42 -0.87
C LEU A 50 -5.98 -5.47 -1.97
N SER A 51 -4.91 -5.83 -2.68
CA SER A 51 -4.39 -5.05 -3.81
C SER A 51 -5.43 -4.91 -4.92
N GLY A 52 -6.17 -5.96 -5.22
CA GLY A 52 -7.25 -5.92 -6.20
C GLY A 52 -8.36 -4.96 -5.81
N PHE A 53 -8.79 -4.95 -4.56
CA PHE A 53 -9.76 -3.96 -4.08
C PHE A 53 -9.24 -2.53 -4.21
N VAL A 54 -7.98 -2.28 -3.85
CA VAL A 54 -7.37 -0.95 -3.99
C VAL A 54 -7.32 -0.52 -5.46
N GLN A 55 -6.90 -1.41 -6.37
CA GLN A 55 -6.83 -1.12 -7.81
C GLN A 55 -8.19 -0.85 -8.44
N CYS A 56 -9.24 -1.54 -7.96
CA CYS A 56 -10.61 -1.31 -8.41
C CYS A 56 -11.28 -0.11 -7.72
N GLY A 57 -10.60 0.60 -6.82
CA GLY A 57 -11.16 1.73 -6.09
C GLY A 57 -12.10 1.35 -4.93
N HIS A 58 -12.22 0.07 -4.61
CA HIS A 58 -13.02 -0.45 -3.50
C HIS A 58 -12.24 -0.35 -2.17
N LEU A 59 -11.92 0.89 -1.78
CA LEU A 59 -10.98 1.16 -0.70
C LEU A 59 -11.50 0.74 0.69
N HIS A 60 -12.80 0.87 0.92
CA HIS A 60 -13.42 0.43 2.19
C HIS A 60 -13.39 -1.09 2.34
N GLU A 61 -13.60 -1.81 1.25
CA GLU A 61 -13.50 -3.26 1.20
C GLU A 61 -12.07 -3.72 1.47
N ALA A 62 -11.06 -3.02 0.93
CA ALA A 62 -9.66 -3.29 1.24
C ALA A 62 -9.37 -3.16 2.75
N LEU A 63 -9.89 -2.11 3.40
CA LEU A 63 -9.74 -1.93 4.85
C LEU A 63 -10.52 -2.97 5.66
N ASN A 64 -11.66 -3.47 5.17
CA ASN A 64 -12.39 -4.57 5.79
C ASN A 64 -11.59 -5.89 5.70
N VAL A 65 -10.93 -6.15 4.57
CA VAL A 65 -10.02 -7.30 4.43
C VAL A 65 -8.88 -7.23 5.44
N TYR A 66 -8.34 -6.05 5.66
CA TYR A 66 -7.30 -5.85 6.69
C TYR A 66 -7.80 -6.14 8.11
N ALA A 67 -9.00 -5.72 8.45
CA ALA A 67 -9.60 -6.05 9.75
C ALA A 67 -9.72 -7.58 9.93
N LEU A 68 -10.12 -8.32 8.88
CA LEU A 68 -10.17 -9.78 8.90
C LEU A 68 -8.78 -10.43 9.04
N ILE A 69 -7.75 -9.87 8.40
CA ILE A 69 -6.36 -10.33 8.56
C ILE A 69 -5.93 -10.22 10.03
N LYS A 70 -6.23 -9.07 10.68
CA LYS A 70 -5.93 -8.84 12.11
C LYS A 70 -6.69 -9.81 13.01
N GLU A 71 -7.98 -9.99 12.78
CA GLU A 71 -8.83 -10.89 13.57
C GLU A 71 -8.31 -12.34 13.52
N LYS A 72 -7.89 -12.79 12.34
CA LYS A 72 -7.32 -14.14 12.16
C LYS A 72 -5.87 -14.26 12.61
N GLY A 73 -5.23 -13.18 13.06
CA GLY A 73 -3.82 -13.17 13.42
C GLY A 73 -2.90 -13.56 12.28
N ALA A 74 -3.34 -13.36 11.04
CA ALA A 74 -2.59 -13.73 9.87
C ALA A 74 -1.40 -12.78 9.65
N TYR A 75 -0.30 -13.34 9.16
CA TYR A 75 0.85 -12.54 8.76
C TYR A 75 0.54 -11.80 7.46
N PHE A 76 1.08 -10.58 7.31
CA PHE A 76 0.99 -9.81 6.08
C PHE A 76 2.33 -9.15 5.75
N SER A 77 2.63 -9.10 4.46
CA SER A 77 3.88 -8.57 3.92
C SER A 77 3.88 -7.05 3.77
N CYS A 78 5.06 -6.51 3.44
CA CYS A 78 5.21 -5.12 3.03
C CYS A 78 4.28 -4.74 1.87
N HIS A 79 4.00 -5.62 0.92
CA HIS A 79 3.05 -5.33 -0.17
C HIS A 79 1.63 -5.04 0.33
N VAL A 80 1.17 -5.78 1.33
CA VAL A 80 -0.13 -5.52 1.96
C VAL A 80 -0.13 -4.16 2.64
N VAL A 81 0.95 -3.83 3.36
CA VAL A 81 1.10 -2.52 4.02
C VAL A 81 1.07 -1.37 3.01
N VAL A 82 1.82 -1.48 1.91
CA VAL A 82 1.83 -0.49 0.82
C VAL A 82 0.42 -0.28 0.27
N SER A 83 -0.30 -1.36 -0.03
CA SER A 83 -1.68 -1.27 -0.53
C SER A 83 -2.65 -0.63 0.47
N LEU A 84 -2.48 -0.92 1.76
CA LEU A 84 -3.28 -0.30 2.83
C LEU A 84 -2.99 1.19 2.99
N LEU A 85 -1.72 1.59 2.98
CA LEU A 85 -1.32 2.99 3.01
C LEU A 85 -1.87 3.75 1.80
N GLN A 86 -1.90 3.11 0.63
CA GLN A 86 -2.50 3.66 -0.57
C GLN A 86 -4.02 3.85 -0.40
N ALA A 87 -4.73 2.89 0.18
CA ALA A 87 -6.15 3.03 0.50
C ALA A 87 -6.40 4.18 1.48
N CYS A 88 -5.62 4.28 2.55
CA CYS A 88 -5.70 5.38 3.51
C CYS A 88 -5.43 6.74 2.85
N SER A 89 -4.50 6.82 1.89
CA SER A 89 -4.18 8.03 1.14
C SER A 89 -5.39 8.56 0.37
N TRP A 90 -6.06 7.70 -0.37
CA TRP A 90 -7.23 8.05 -1.17
C TRP A 90 -8.48 8.37 -0.33
N LEU A 91 -8.65 7.68 0.79
CA LEU A 91 -9.72 7.95 1.74
C LEU A 91 -9.42 9.15 2.67
N LYS A 92 -8.18 9.65 2.65
CA LYS A 92 -7.66 10.66 3.60
C LYS A 92 -7.84 10.22 5.07
N ASP A 93 -7.76 8.92 5.32
CA ASP A 93 -7.91 8.32 6.66
C ASP A 93 -6.58 8.35 7.41
N VAL A 94 -6.27 9.52 7.97
CA VAL A 94 -5.04 9.77 8.75
C VAL A 94 -4.93 8.84 9.95
N GLN A 95 -6.05 8.56 10.61
CA GLN A 95 -6.06 7.75 11.83
C GLN A 95 -5.56 6.33 11.55
N ARG A 96 -6.15 5.68 10.55
CA ARG A 96 -5.70 4.34 10.14
C ARG A 96 -4.29 4.35 9.56
N GLY A 97 -3.90 5.39 8.83
CA GLY A 97 -2.53 5.57 8.37
C GLY A 97 -1.52 5.61 9.51
N ARG A 98 -1.82 6.30 10.61
CA ARG A 98 -0.97 6.33 11.82
C ARG A 98 -0.93 4.98 12.53
N GLU A 99 -2.05 4.28 12.63
CA GLU A 99 -2.10 2.92 13.21
C GLU A 99 -1.22 1.95 12.40
N LEU A 100 -1.30 2.00 11.07
CA LEU A 100 -0.43 1.22 10.18
C LEU A 100 1.04 1.57 10.37
N TYR A 101 1.37 2.86 10.51
CA TYR A 101 2.75 3.28 10.78
C TYR A 101 3.29 2.69 12.09
N MET A 102 2.50 2.68 13.15
CA MET A 102 2.89 2.03 14.41
C MET A 102 3.10 0.52 14.24
N GLU A 103 2.28 -0.16 13.44
CA GLU A 103 2.46 -1.58 13.14
C GLU A 103 3.72 -1.85 12.29
N ILE A 104 4.05 -0.95 11.35
CA ILE A 104 5.28 -1.01 10.55
C ILE A 104 6.49 -1.00 11.47
N ILE A 105 6.54 -0.06 12.42
CA ILE A 105 7.63 0.03 13.42
C ILE A 105 7.69 -1.24 14.27
N PHE A 106 6.55 -1.69 14.81
CA PHE A 106 6.49 -2.86 15.67
C PHE A 106 6.96 -4.15 14.97
N LYS A 107 6.70 -4.26 13.66
CA LYS A 107 7.09 -5.42 12.85
C LYS A 107 8.51 -5.32 12.28
N GLY A 108 9.20 -4.20 12.47
CA GLY A 108 10.55 -3.99 11.95
C GLY A 108 10.61 -3.77 10.44
N TYR A 109 9.52 -3.31 9.81
CA TYR A 109 9.49 -2.95 8.38
C TYR A 109 9.98 -1.53 8.12
N GLU A 110 10.54 -0.88 9.10
CA GLU A 110 11.01 0.50 9.05
C GLU A 110 12.24 0.74 8.14
N ASN A 111 12.78 -0.31 7.51
CA ASN A 111 13.89 -0.19 6.55
C ASN A 111 13.45 -0.48 5.10
N ASP A 112 12.14 -0.63 4.86
CA ASP A 112 11.60 -0.94 3.54
C ASP A 112 11.27 0.35 2.80
N LEU A 113 12.04 0.67 1.74
CA LEU A 113 11.91 1.90 0.97
C LEU A 113 10.51 2.09 0.34
N PRO A 114 9.87 1.09 -0.27
CA PRO A 114 8.49 1.16 -0.71
C PRO A 114 7.49 1.59 0.37
N ILE A 115 7.68 1.15 1.61
CA ILE A 115 6.83 1.55 2.74
C ILE A 115 7.05 3.02 3.08
N TYR A 116 8.30 3.48 3.16
CA TYR A 116 8.59 4.90 3.38
C TYR A 116 7.96 5.78 2.31
N ASN A 117 8.11 5.44 1.04
CA ASN A 117 7.53 6.19 -0.07
C ASN A 117 5.99 6.22 0.01
N SER A 118 5.36 5.11 0.43
CA SER A 118 3.91 5.05 0.64
C SER A 118 3.44 5.89 1.82
N LEU A 119 4.24 5.98 2.90
CA LEU A 119 3.96 6.86 4.03
C LEU A 119 4.07 8.34 3.65
N ILE A 120 5.14 8.73 2.92
CA ILE A 120 5.30 10.09 2.39
C ILE A 120 4.09 10.47 1.54
N PHE A 121 3.70 9.57 0.62
CA PHE A 121 2.52 9.76 -0.24
C PHE A 121 1.23 9.92 0.60
N MET A 122 1.01 9.04 1.56
CA MET A 122 -0.18 9.05 2.42
C MET A 122 -0.28 10.36 3.21
N TYR A 123 0.79 10.77 3.89
CA TYR A 123 0.77 12.02 4.65
C TYR A 123 0.60 13.24 3.74
N SER A 124 1.22 13.25 2.55
CA SER A 124 1.05 14.33 1.57
C SER A 124 -0.38 14.45 1.07
N LYS A 125 -1.04 13.33 0.75
CA LYS A 125 -2.45 13.30 0.34
C LYS A 125 -3.42 13.73 1.45
N CYS A 126 -3.01 13.55 2.71
CA CYS A 126 -3.74 14.02 3.88
C CYS A 126 -3.41 15.47 4.28
N CYS A 127 -2.64 16.21 3.48
CA CYS A 127 -2.17 17.59 3.74
C CYS A 127 -1.28 17.70 5.00
N LEU A 128 -0.66 16.62 5.45
CA LEU A 128 0.23 16.54 6.60
C LEU A 128 1.69 16.57 6.16
N LEU A 129 2.10 17.70 5.57
CA LEU A 129 3.40 17.83 4.89
C LEU A 129 4.59 17.83 5.86
N THR A 130 4.40 18.27 7.08
CA THR A 130 5.41 18.17 8.15
C THR A 130 5.72 16.73 8.50
N GLU A 131 4.70 15.89 8.61
CA GLU A 131 4.86 14.46 8.83
C GLU A 131 5.47 13.76 7.62
N ALA A 132 5.04 14.12 6.40
CA ALA A 132 5.62 13.59 5.17
C ALA A 132 7.13 13.88 5.09
N ASN A 133 7.54 15.13 5.37
CA ASN A 133 8.95 15.52 5.41
C ASN A 133 9.72 14.81 6.54
N SER A 134 9.10 14.63 7.71
CA SER A 134 9.71 13.90 8.82
C SER A 134 9.98 12.43 8.49
N ILE A 135 9.10 11.80 7.70
CA ILE A 135 9.33 10.45 7.19
C ILE A 135 10.44 10.46 6.14
N PHE A 136 10.42 11.42 5.20
CA PHE A 136 11.43 11.54 4.15
C PHE A 136 12.87 11.65 4.71
N VAL A 137 13.07 12.48 5.72
CA VAL A 137 14.39 12.65 6.37
C VAL A 137 14.87 11.36 7.04
N ARG A 138 13.96 10.46 7.45
CA ARG A 138 14.31 9.15 8.04
C ARG A 138 14.65 8.09 7.02
N VAL A 139 14.37 8.30 5.74
CA VAL A 139 14.73 7.35 4.68
C VAL A 139 16.26 7.25 4.63
N PRO A 140 16.84 6.05 4.82
CA PRO A 140 18.30 5.89 4.87
C PRO A 140 19.02 6.31 3.59
N ILE A 141 18.39 6.07 2.44
CA ILE A 141 18.87 6.45 1.11
C ILE A 141 17.67 6.95 0.31
N GLN A 142 17.57 8.27 0.15
CA GLN A 142 16.52 8.88 -0.66
C GLN A 142 16.83 8.63 -2.15
N ASP A 143 15.99 7.83 -2.80
CA ASP A 143 16.07 7.59 -4.24
C ASP A 143 15.20 8.58 -5.03
N VAL A 144 15.20 8.47 -6.35
CA VAL A 144 14.38 9.30 -7.24
C VAL A 144 12.88 9.20 -6.91
N VAL A 145 12.41 8.07 -6.41
CA VAL A 145 11.00 7.88 -6.05
C VAL A 145 10.66 8.65 -4.77
N SER A 146 11.52 8.58 -3.75
CA SER A 146 11.36 9.32 -2.49
C SER A 146 11.27 10.83 -2.73
N TRP A 147 12.24 11.38 -3.48
CA TRP A 147 12.26 12.80 -3.85
C TRP A 147 11.04 13.20 -4.67
N THR A 148 10.71 12.44 -5.72
CA THR A 148 9.55 12.74 -6.58
C THR A 148 8.24 12.69 -5.79
N THR A 149 8.09 11.74 -4.87
CA THR A 149 6.88 11.63 -4.03
C THR A 149 6.72 12.84 -3.11
N LEU A 150 7.81 13.31 -2.52
CA LEU A 150 7.78 14.51 -1.66
C LEU A 150 7.49 15.78 -2.47
N ILE A 151 8.17 15.97 -3.61
CA ILE A 151 7.97 17.10 -4.51
C ILE A 151 6.51 17.14 -4.99
N ALA A 152 5.99 16.02 -5.49
CA ALA A 152 4.59 15.90 -5.90
C ALA A 152 3.62 16.23 -4.75
N GLY A 153 3.96 15.80 -3.53
CA GLY A 153 3.20 16.13 -2.34
C GLY A 153 3.10 17.64 -2.09
N TYR A 154 4.20 18.37 -2.20
CA TYR A 154 4.19 19.82 -2.08
C TYR A 154 3.42 20.50 -3.21
N VAL A 155 3.59 20.05 -4.46
CA VAL A 155 2.84 20.57 -5.63
C VAL A 155 1.34 20.37 -5.48
N ASP A 156 0.90 19.17 -5.10
CA ASP A 156 -0.53 18.83 -4.89
C ASP A 156 -1.18 19.70 -3.82
N ASN A 157 -0.39 20.20 -2.87
CA ASN A 157 -0.85 21.07 -1.80
C ASN A 157 -0.60 22.57 -2.08
N GLY A 158 -0.18 22.94 -3.28
CA GLY A 158 -0.01 24.32 -3.71
C GLY A 158 1.27 25.00 -3.18
N LEU A 159 2.20 24.26 -2.58
CA LEU A 159 3.45 24.78 -2.01
C LEU A 159 4.58 24.75 -3.05
N TYR A 160 4.37 25.40 -4.19
CA TYR A 160 5.25 25.35 -5.36
C TYR A 160 6.68 25.80 -5.08
N MET A 161 6.87 26.81 -4.20
CA MET A 161 8.22 27.30 -3.86
C MET A 161 9.01 26.22 -3.11
N ILE A 162 8.39 25.55 -2.14
CA ILE A 162 9.03 24.47 -1.39
C ILE A 162 9.29 23.26 -2.30
N ALA A 163 8.37 22.94 -3.23
CA ALA A 163 8.58 21.91 -4.21
C ALA A 163 9.80 22.18 -5.09
N LEU A 164 9.99 23.44 -5.51
CA LEU A 164 11.13 23.85 -6.33
C LEU A 164 12.45 23.80 -5.52
N GLU A 165 12.44 24.21 -4.26
CA GLU A 165 13.59 24.07 -3.36
C GLU A 165 13.99 22.60 -3.20
N CYS A 166 13.03 21.70 -2.95
CA CYS A 166 13.28 20.26 -2.90
C CYS A 166 13.80 19.68 -4.21
N PHE A 167 13.35 20.20 -5.35
CA PHE A 167 13.84 19.77 -6.67
C PHE A 167 15.31 20.16 -6.88
N GLU A 168 15.72 21.38 -6.47
CA GLU A 168 17.11 21.79 -6.54
C GLU A 168 17.98 20.99 -5.56
N GLU A 169 17.50 20.76 -4.33
CA GLU A 169 18.20 19.94 -3.33
C GLU A 169 18.42 18.51 -3.83
N MET A 170 17.39 17.89 -4.47
CA MET A 170 17.51 16.58 -5.12
C MET A 170 18.69 16.51 -6.09
N LYS A 171 18.89 17.57 -6.90
CA LYS A 171 19.99 17.66 -7.87
C LYS A 171 21.34 17.84 -7.17
N GLU A 172 21.40 18.68 -6.13
CA GLU A 172 22.60 18.95 -5.34
C GLU A 172 23.13 17.69 -4.66
N VAL A 173 22.26 16.81 -4.16
CA VAL A 173 22.66 15.51 -3.58
C VAL A 173 22.97 14.45 -4.64
N GLY A 174 22.92 14.80 -5.94
CA GLY A 174 23.29 13.93 -7.05
C GLY A 174 22.20 12.95 -7.51
N VAL A 175 20.96 13.13 -7.08
CA VAL A 175 19.83 12.32 -7.56
C VAL A 175 19.26 12.94 -8.82
N SER A 176 19.32 12.20 -9.94
CA SER A 176 18.86 12.70 -11.25
C SER A 176 17.33 12.65 -11.34
N PRO A 177 16.65 13.79 -11.63
CA PRO A 177 15.22 13.81 -11.90
C PRO A 177 14.85 12.95 -13.10
N ASN A 178 13.69 12.29 -13.03
CA ASN A 178 13.13 11.51 -14.13
C ASN A 178 11.91 12.23 -14.77
N THR A 179 11.31 11.60 -15.78
CA THR A 179 10.14 12.17 -16.49
C THR A 179 8.98 12.48 -15.55
N ILE A 180 8.77 11.66 -14.51
CA ILE A 180 7.70 11.88 -13.52
C ILE A 180 8.01 13.12 -12.68
N THR A 181 9.27 13.27 -12.23
CA THR A 181 9.70 14.45 -11.47
C THR A 181 9.48 15.76 -12.26
N PHE A 182 9.73 15.75 -13.57
CA PHE A 182 9.49 16.92 -14.43
C PHE A 182 7.99 17.16 -14.72
N SER A 183 7.13 16.16 -14.48
CA SER A 183 5.68 16.28 -14.72
C SER A 183 4.92 16.81 -13.50
N CYS A 184 5.58 16.90 -12.34
CA CYS A 184 5.05 17.51 -11.13
C CYS A 184 5.09 19.03 -11.25
#